data_351f19b8c1996a2c6cc4f318a4c005a2
#
_entry.id   351f19b8c1996a2c6cc4f318a4c005a2
#
_cell.length_a   1.000
_cell.length_b   1.000
_cell.length_c   1.000
_cell.angle_alpha   90.00
_cell.angle_beta   90.00
_cell.angle_gamma   90.00
#
_symmetry.space_group_name_H-M   'P 1'
#
loop_
_entity.id
_entity.type
_entity.pdbx_description
1 polymer ?
#
loop_
_entity_poly.entity_id
_entity_poly.type
_entity_poly.pdbx_seq_one_letter_code
_entity_poly.pdbx_strand_id
1 'polypeptide(L)'
;GSVSIADEGDVLGRGGYGVVYRAHYKKKISEYPFEQRLQVAVKCLFYDQPQQSVPHLPNDVANRLNKEAKILCSLNHPNILKIYGVVSHKGWLVMELCGLGSVKSCMRNSQRLPPERLLRIANDIACGVSYLHDPSISIIHGDLKLDNVLLRDDGSAVLCDFGMSEAKNRSQTMTRAVPENTKVTMQWTAPELFQGQQKTVSSDIYALG
;
A
#
# COMPACT_ATOMS: atom_id res chain seq x y z
N GLY A 1 18.06 -4.70 -10.54
CA GLY A 1 18.20 -5.10 -9.15
C GLY A 1 17.47 -6.40 -8.86
N SER A 2 17.86 -7.10 -7.80
CA SER A 2 17.19 -8.33 -7.35
C SER A 2 16.55 -8.09 -5.98
N VAL A 3 15.39 -8.70 -5.75
CA VAL A 3 14.68 -8.67 -4.47
C VAL A 3 14.76 -10.06 -3.86
N SER A 4 15.20 -10.14 -2.61
CA SER A 4 15.14 -11.35 -1.81
C SER A 4 14.29 -11.09 -0.57
N ILE A 5 13.26 -11.90 -0.37
CA ILE A 5 12.52 -11.93 0.90
C ILE A 5 13.43 -12.68 1.88
N ALA A 6 13.74 -12.08 3.02
CA ALA A 6 14.33 -12.79 4.13
C ALA A 6 13.34 -13.85 4.61
N ASP A 7 13.84 -14.90 5.29
CA ASP A 7 13.08 -16.10 5.66
C ASP A 7 11.61 -15.86 6.03
N GLU A 8 10.76 -16.88 5.87
CA GLU A 8 9.28 -16.87 6.08
C GLU A 8 8.79 -16.26 7.42
N GLY A 9 9.71 -15.89 8.32
CA GLY A 9 9.44 -15.27 9.62
C GLY A 9 9.15 -13.76 9.62
N ASP A 10 9.49 -13.03 8.56
CA ASP A 10 9.45 -11.55 8.54
C ASP A 10 8.15 -10.97 7.94
N VAL A 11 7.00 -11.52 8.34
CA VAL A 11 5.68 -11.01 7.96
C VAL A 11 5.40 -9.71 8.71
N LEU A 12 5.27 -8.60 7.99
CA LEU A 12 4.89 -7.30 8.52
C LEU A 12 3.38 -7.14 8.68
N GLY A 13 2.61 -7.83 7.85
CA GLY A 13 1.14 -7.79 7.93
C GLY A 13 0.46 -8.75 6.96
N ARG A 14 -0.78 -9.12 7.31
CA ARG A 14 -1.69 -9.90 6.49
C ARG A 14 -3.01 -9.15 6.37
N GLY A 15 -3.56 -9.07 5.17
CA GLY A 15 -4.83 -8.42 4.91
C GLY A 15 -5.56 -9.04 3.72
N GLY A 16 -6.78 -8.57 3.44
CA GLY A 16 -7.58 -9.04 2.31
C GLY A 16 -6.93 -8.87 0.93
N TYR A 17 -5.83 -8.12 0.86
CA TYR A 17 -5.12 -7.81 -0.39
C TYR A 17 -3.72 -8.44 -0.46
N GLY A 18 -3.47 -9.48 0.33
CA GLY A 18 -2.20 -10.21 0.33
C GLY A 18 -1.40 -10.10 1.61
N VAL A 19 -0.15 -10.55 1.54
CA VAL A 19 0.79 -10.58 2.66
C VAL A 19 1.94 -9.63 2.38
N VAL A 20 2.34 -8.87 3.38
CA VAL A 20 3.49 -7.96 3.32
C VAL A 20 4.65 -8.55 4.11
N TYR A 21 5.79 -8.65 3.46
CA TYR A 21 7.04 -9.16 4.04
C TYR A 21 8.09 -8.07 4.13
N ARG A 22 8.95 -8.16 5.14
CA ARG A 22 10.25 -7.47 5.13
C ARG A 22 11.17 -8.16 4.14
N ALA A 23 11.89 -7.38 3.36
CA ALA A 23 12.77 -7.91 2.32
C ALA A 23 14.04 -7.07 2.17
N HIS A 24 15.00 -7.59 1.44
CA HIS A 24 16.20 -6.87 1.03
C HIS A 24 16.18 -6.66 -0.48
N TYR A 25 16.34 -5.42 -0.88
CA TYR A 25 16.51 -5.04 -2.28
C TYR A 25 17.97 -4.70 -2.56
N LYS A 26 18.57 -5.43 -3.51
CA LYS A 26 19.91 -5.18 -4.00
C LYS A 26 19.82 -4.30 -5.23
N LYS A 27 20.19 -3.03 -5.09
CA LYS A 27 20.30 -2.09 -6.20
C LYS A 27 21.73 -2.12 -6.75
N LYS A 28 21.91 -2.47 -8.02
CA LYS A 28 23.18 -2.24 -8.72
C LYS A 28 23.28 -0.75 -9.00
N ILE A 29 24.30 -0.09 -8.46
CA ILE A 29 24.66 1.27 -8.81
C ILE A 29 25.64 1.16 -9.96
N SER A 30 25.30 1.72 -11.15
CA SER A 30 26.04 1.53 -12.40
C SER A 30 27.48 2.08 -12.38
N GLU A 31 27.82 2.91 -11.41
CA GLU A 31 29.13 3.60 -11.34
C GLU A 31 30.09 3.05 -10.25
N TYR A 32 29.61 2.11 -9.40
CA TYR A 32 30.44 1.55 -8.32
C TYR A 32 30.26 0.06 -8.18
N PRO A 33 31.33 -0.71 -7.83
CA PRO A 33 31.27 -2.17 -7.66
C PRO A 33 30.51 -2.61 -6.40
N PHE A 34 29.88 -1.68 -5.66
CA PHE A 34 29.18 -1.99 -4.42
C PHE A 34 27.67 -2.12 -4.65
N GLU A 35 27.12 -3.25 -4.20
CA GLU A 35 25.66 -3.45 -4.11
C GLU A 35 25.13 -2.72 -2.87
N GLN A 36 24.25 -1.74 -3.06
CA GLN A 36 23.52 -1.16 -1.95
C GLN A 36 22.39 -2.11 -1.55
N ARG A 37 22.42 -2.58 -0.32
CA ARG A 37 21.32 -3.34 0.27
C ARG A 37 20.37 -2.37 0.96
N LEU A 38 19.13 -2.31 0.48
CA LEU A 38 18.06 -1.49 1.06
C LEU A 38 17.05 -2.43 1.70
N GLN A 39 16.65 -2.15 2.94
CA GLN A 39 15.49 -2.81 3.53
C GLN A 39 14.22 -2.25 2.89
N VAL A 40 13.33 -3.14 2.49
CA VAL A 40 12.09 -2.80 1.78
C VAL A 40 10.92 -3.63 2.33
N ALA A 41 9.71 -3.16 2.08
CA ALA A 41 8.52 -3.98 2.22
C ALA A 41 8.14 -4.56 0.85
N VAL A 42 7.75 -5.83 0.83
CA VAL A 42 7.25 -6.51 -0.37
C VAL A 42 5.84 -6.98 -0.11
N LYS A 43 4.88 -6.44 -0.85
CA LYS A 43 3.50 -6.87 -0.83
C LYS A 43 3.26 -7.91 -1.91
N CYS A 44 2.90 -9.12 -1.50
CA CYS A 44 2.51 -10.21 -2.38
C CYS A 44 1.00 -10.12 -2.65
N LEU A 45 0.61 -9.72 -3.88
CA LEU A 45 -0.79 -9.41 -4.24
C LEU A 45 -1.64 -10.66 -4.50
N PHE A 46 -1.01 -11.81 -4.78
CA PHE A 46 -1.67 -13.05 -5.15
C PHE A 46 -1.14 -14.20 -4.28
N TYR A 47 -1.41 -14.11 -2.99
CA TYR A 47 -0.94 -15.13 -2.05
C TYR A 47 -2.10 -16.02 -1.64
N ASP A 48 -2.19 -17.20 -2.23
CA ASP A 48 -3.30 -18.13 -1.93
C ASP A 48 -2.90 -19.32 -1.04
N GLN A 49 -1.62 -19.69 -0.95
CA GLN A 49 -1.13 -20.67 0.06
C GLN A 49 0.42 -20.73 0.14
N PRO A 50 1.01 -20.99 1.33
CA PRO A 50 2.48 -21.01 1.51
C PRO A 50 3.20 -22.22 0.88
N GLN A 51 2.49 -23.19 0.32
CA GLN A 51 3.06 -24.46 -0.14
C GLN A 51 2.88 -24.76 -1.63
N GLN A 52 2.23 -23.90 -2.39
CA GLN A 52 2.15 -24.08 -3.83
C GLN A 52 3.07 -23.09 -4.54
N SER A 53 3.85 -23.62 -5.50
CA SER A 53 4.64 -22.82 -6.43
C SER A 53 3.81 -21.62 -6.91
N VAL A 54 4.35 -20.41 -6.73
CA VAL A 54 3.71 -19.13 -7.10
C VAL A 54 3.04 -19.30 -8.45
N PRO A 55 1.70 -19.20 -8.56
CA PRO A 55 1.03 -19.36 -9.83
C PRO A 55 1.60 -18.31 -10.78
N HIS A 56 1.99 -18.75 -11.97
CA HIS A 56 2.44 -17.84 -13.02
C HIS A 56 1.26 -16.92 -13.34
N LEU A 57 1.36 -15.63 -13.01
CA LEU A 57 0.29 -14.69 -13.32
C LEU A 57 -0.01 -14.71 -14.82
N PRO A 58 -1.29 -14.77 -15.22
CA PRO A 58 -1.66 -14.58 -16.61
C PRO A 58 -1.05 -13.29 -17.16
N ASN A 59 -0.56 -13.35 -18.41
CA ASN A 59 0.17 -12.23 -19.02
C ASN A 59 -0.62 -10.91 -19.04
N ASP A 60 -1.95 -10.99 -19.21
CA ASP A 60 -2.83 -9.82 -19.19
C ASP A 60 -2.89 -9.16 -17.81
N VAL A 61 -2.93 -9.96 -16.74
CA VAL A 61 -2.88 -9.46 -15.34
C VAL A 61 -1.52 -8.86 -15.03
N ALA A 62 -0.43 -9.52 -15.42
CA ALA A 62 0.92 -9.03 -15.25
C ALA A 62 1.15 -7.69 -15.99
N ASN A 63 0.64 -7.55 -17.22
CA ASN A 63 0.74 -6.33 -18.01
C ASN A 63 -0.02 -5.16 -17.39
N ARG A 64 -1.20 -5.40 -16.84
CA ARG A 64 -1.98 -4.36 -16.13
C ARG A 64 -1.29 -3.93 -14.85
N LEU A 65 -0.82 -4.89 -14.05
CA LEU A 65 -0.05 -4.60 -12.84
C LEU A 65 1.17 -3.74 -13.16
N ASN A 66 1.89 -4.06 -14.26
CA ASN A 66 3.02 -3.25 -14.71
C ASN A 66 2.61 -1.83 -15.10
N LYS A 67 1.47 -1.64 -15.76
CA LYS A 67 0.98 -0.33 -16.16
C LYS A 67 0.61 0.51 -14.95
N GLU A 68 -0.14 -0.03 -14.00
CA GLU A 68 -0.48 0.64 -12.74
C GLU A 68 0.76 0.96 -11.91
N ALA A 69 1.67 -0.02 -11.76
CA ALA A 69 2.90 0.17 -11.01
C ALA A 69 3.81 1.26 -11.59
N LYS A 70 3.84 1.46 -12.92
CA LYS A 70 4.58 2.56 -13.54
C LYS A 70 4.09 3.92 -13.06
N ILE A 71 2.77 4.10 -12.98
CA ILE A 71 2.17 5.34 -12.47
C ILE A 71 2.54 5.53 -11.01
N LEU A 72 2.35 4.51 -10.17
CA LEU A 72 2.64 4.59 -8.75
C LEU A 72 4.13 4.81 -8.45
N CYS A 73 5.03 4.22 -9.27
CA CYS A 73 6.47 4.44 -9.15
C CYS A 73 6.91 5.86 -9.55
N SER A 74 6.11 6.56 -10.36
CA SER A 74 6.39 7.95 -10.76
C SER A 74 6.00 8.97 -9.71
N LEU A 75 5.15 8.60 -8.74
CA LEU A 75 4.74 9.50 -7.68
C LEU A 75 5.92 9.81 -6.75
N ASN A 76 6.09 11.08 -6.46
CA ASN A 76 7.17 11.57 -5.62
C ASN A 76 6.68 12.70 -4.72
N HIS A 77 6.28 12.34 -3.50
CA HIS A 77 5.81 13.28 -2.49
C HIS A 77 6.19 12.76 -1.09
N PRO A 78 6.57 13.63 -0.13
CA PRO A 78 7.01 13.21 1.21
C PRO A 78 5.96 12.39 1.96
N ASN A 79 4.67 12.61 1.71
CA ASN A 79 3.57 11.93 2.41
C ASN A 79 2.90 10.84 1.54
N ILE A 80 3.56 10.37 0.50
CA ILE A 80 3.15 9.22 -0.31
C ILE A 80 4.19 8.12 -0.20
N LEU A 81 3.76 6.90 0.09
CA LEU A 81 4.65 5.75 0.21
C LEU A 81 5.41 5.53 -1.10
N LYS A 82 6.74 5.49 -1.02
CA LYS A 82 7.57 5.28 -2.19
C LYS A 82 7.46 3.84 -2.68
N ILE A 83 7.12 3.68 -3.95
CA ILE A 83 7.13 2.40 -4.65
C ILE A 83 8.39 2.33 -5.50
N TYR A 84 9.19 1.30 -5.29
CA TYR A 84 10.45 1.10 -6.01
C TYR A 84 10.27 0.30 -7.30
N GLY A 85 9.23 -0.51 -7.37
CA GLY A 85 8.93 -1.30 -8.57
C GLY A 85 8.01 -2.48 -8.31
N VAL A 86 7.84 -3.29 -9.36
CA VAL A 86 7.05 -4.51 -9.32
C VAL A 86 7.85 -5.68 -9.88
N VAL A 87 7.68 -6.84 -9.28
CA VAL A 87 8.15 -8.12 -9.81
C VAL A 87 6.93 -8.81 -10.43
N SER A 88 6.63 -8.47 -11.69
CA SER A 88 5.35 -8.78 -12.33
C SER A 88 5.02 -10.26 -12.41
N HIS A 89 6.04 -11.11 -12.71
CA HIS A 89 5.85 -12.57 -12.79
C HIS A 89 5.51 -13.21 -11.43
N LYS A 90 5.78 -12.50 -10.33
CA LYS A 90 5.45 -12.92 -8.95
C LYS A 90 4.26 -12.17 -8.36
N GLY A 91 3.79 -11.11 -9.00
CA GLY A 91 2.78 -10.22 -8.42
C GLY A 91 3.26 -9.52 -7.15
N TRP A 92 4.55 -9.19 -7.07
CA TRP A 92 5.14 -8.53 -5.91
C TRP A 92 5.30 -7.03 -6.14
N LEU A 93 4.82 -6.24 -5.20
CA LEU A 93 5.05 -4.80 -5.16
C LEU A 93 6.15 -4.50 -4.15
N VAL A 94 7.22 -3.86 -4.62
CA VAL A 94 8.39 -3.49 -3.80
C VAL A 94 8.27 -2.04 -3.40
N MET A 95 8.27 -1.76 -2.10
CA MET A 95 7.99 -0.44 -1.56
C MET A 95 8.86 -0.10 -0.35
N GLU A 96 8.86 1.15 0.02
CA GLU A 96 9.50 1.67 1.21
C GLU A 96 9.06 0.92 2.46
N LEU A 97 10.01 0.63 3.37
CA LEU A 97 9.74 0.05 4.67
C LEU A 97 9.50 1.16 5.69
N CYS A 98 8.32 1.17 6.29
CA CYS A 98 7.95 2.07 7.38
C CYS A 98 8.06 1.30 8.71
N GLY A 99 9.12 1.60 9.49
CA GLY A 99 9.48 0.79 10.66
C GLY A 99 8.48 0.87 11.81
N LEU A 100 7.74 1.97 11.94
CA LEU A 100 6.74 2.14 13.01
C LEU A 100 5.38 1.51 12.67
N GLY A 101 5.20 1.00 11.45
CA GLY A 101 3.95 0.37 11.02
C GLY A 101 2.81 1.36 10.77
N SER A 102 1.54 0.91 10.86
CA SER A 102 0.39 1.78 10.63
C SER A 102 0.01 2.63 11.84
N VAL A 103 -0.60 3.79 11.60
CA VAL A 103 -1.14 4.65 12.68
C VAL A 103 -2.10 3.86 13.55
N LYS A 104 -2.92 2.98 12.96
CA LYS A 104 -3.83 2.12 13.72
C LYS A 104 -3.07 1.16 14.65
N SER A 105 -1.98 0.56 14.19
CA SER A 105 -1.17 -0.33 15.04
C SER A 105 -0.51 0.43 16.19
N CYS A 106 0.00 1.64 15.93
CA CYS A 106 0.58 2.49 16.96
C CYS A 106 -0.45 2.87 18.03
N MET A 107 -1.68 3.21 17.63
CA MET A 107 -2.76 3.55 18.58
C MET A 107 -3.23 2.35 19.41
N ARG A 108 -3.20 1.13 18.85
CA ARG A 108 -3.57 -0.10 19.57
C ARG A 108 -2.56 -0.49 20.66
N ASN A 109 -1.28 -0.24 20.41
CA ASN A 109 -0.19 -0.62 21.33
C ASN A 109 -0.07 0.29 22.55
N SER A 110 -1.17 0.95 22.94
CA SER A 110 -1.32 1.77 24.17
C SER A 110 -0.40 3.00 24.25
N GLN A 111 0.27 3.34 23.19
CA GLN A 111 0.98 4.63 23.11
C GLN A 111 -0.03 5.70 22.72
N ARG A 112 -0.54 6.44 23.71
CA ARG A 112 -1.26 7.69 23.42
C ARG A 112 -0.29 8.60 22.69
N LEU A 113 -0.54 8.79 21.39
CA LEU A 113 0.21 9.78 20.63
C LEU A 113 -0.08 11.18 21.19
N PRO A 114 0.95 11.99 21.48
CA PRO A 114 0.73 13.36 21.95
C PRO A 114 -0.05 14.17 20.90
N PRO A 115 -0.86 15.17 21.31
CA PRO A 115 -1.68 15.97 20.39
C PRO A 115 -0.88 16.58 19.23
N GLU A 116 0.34 17.04 19.50
CA GLU A 116 1.22 17.62 18.48
C GLU A 116 1.57 16.60 17.40
N ARG A 117 1.77 15.32 17.79
CA ARG A 117 2.05 14.24 16.85
C ARG A 117 0.83 13.89 16.04
N LEU A 118 -0.37 13.89 16.63
CA LEU A 118 -1.63 13.68 15.92
C LEU A 118 -1.87 14.77 14.87
N LEU A 119 -1.62 16.04 15.23
CA LEU A 119 -1.74 17.18 14.31
C LEU A 119 -0.75 17.05 13.13
N ARG A 120 0.50 16.63 13.39
CA ARG A 120 1.47 16.39 12.33
C ARG A 120 1.02 15.28 11.39
N ILE A 121 0.55 14.16 11.93
CA ILE A 121 0.02 13.04 11.15
C ILE A 121 -1.18 13.50 10.30
N ALA A 122 -2.11 14.26 10.88
CA ALA A 122 -3.26 14.78 10.15
C ALA A 122 -2.85 15.72 9.01
N ASN A 123 -1.88 16.60 9.26
CA ASN A 123 -1.32 17.46 8.22
C ASN A 123 -0.63 16.65 7.11
N ASP A 124 0.16 15.65 7.46
CA ASP A 124 0.85 14.77 6.50
C ASP A 124 -0.15 14.04 5.61
N ILE A 125 -1.24 13.52 6.19
CA ILE A 125 -2.34 12.88 5.45
C ILE A 125 -2.97 13.87 4.48
N ALA A 126 -3.31 15.07 4.96
CA ALA A 126 -3.94 16.10 4.13
C ALA A 126 -3.06 16.51 2.94
N CYS A 127 -1.74 16.69 3.18
CA CYS A 127 -0.76 16.96 2.13
C CYS A 127 -0.69 15.82 1.09
N GLY A 128 -0.65 14.57 1.55
CA GLY A 128 -0.65 13.41 0.68
C GLY A 128 -1.92 13.29 -0.17
N VAL A 129 -3.09 13.50 0.43
CA VAL A 129 -4.39 13.50 -0.28
C VAL A 129 -4.45 14.63 -1.30
N SER A 130 -4.03 15.84 -0.91
CA SER A 130 -3.98 17.01 -1.81
C SER A 130 -3.09 16.74 -3.03
N TYR A 131 -1.94 16.11 -2.83
CA TYR A 131 -1.06 15.71 -3.92
C TYR A 131 -1.71 14.71 -4.88
N LEU A 132 -2.39 13.66 -4.35
CA LEU A 132 -3.08 12.69 -5.19
C LEU A 132 -4.22 13.31 -6.00
N HIS A 133 -4.93 14.29 -5.41
CA HIS A 133 -6.06 14.97 -6.04
C HIS A 133 -5.65 16.10 -7.00
N ASP A 134 -4.36 16.46 -7.04
CA ASP A 134 -3.88 17.46 -8.01
C ASP A 134 -4.32 17.08 -9.43
N PRO A 135 -4.84 18.02 -10.24
CA PRO A 135 -5.32 17.73 -11.60
C PRO A 135 -4.28 17.07 -12.52
N SER A 136 -2.99 17.29 -12.26
CA SER A 136 -1.90 16.64 -13.00
C SER A 136 -1.65 15.19 -12.61
N ILE A 137 -2.05 14.79 -11.41
CA ILE A 137 -1.93 13.43 -10.85
C ILE A 137 -3.24 12.68 -10.98
N SER A 138 -4.35 13.29 -10.54
CA SER A 138 -5.74 12.81 -10.68
C SER A 138 -5.95 11.37 -10.19
N ILE A 139 -5.46 11.04 -8.99
CA ILE A 139 -5.59 9.72 -8.37
C ILE A 139 -6.52 9.83 -7.16
N ILE A 140 -7.58 9.02 -7.15
CA ILE A 140 -8.44 8.82 -5.99
C ILE A 140 -7.87 7.71 -5.14
N HIS A 141 -7.67 7.96 -3.83
CA HIS A 141 -7.18 6.93 -2.90
C HIS A 141 -8.19 5.78 -2.75
N GLY A 142 -9.41 6.11 -2.42
CA GLY A 142 -10.56 5.22 -2.39
C GLY A 142 -10.56 4.16 -1.28
N ASP A 143 -9.60 4.21 -0.32
CA ASP A 143 -9.56 3.33 0.85
C ASP A 143 -8.79 4.03 2.00
N LEU A 144 -9.08 5.33 2.20
CA LEU A 144 -8.48 6.10 3.30
C LEU A 144 -8.96 5.55 4.63
N LYS A 145 -8.01 5.16 5.49
CA LYS A 145 -8.23 4.69 6.87
C LYS A 145 -6.87 4.60 7.58
N LEU A 146 -6.90 4.55 8.90
CA LEU A 146 -5.67 4.50 9.72
C LEU A 146 -4.79 3.26 9.47
N ASP A 147 -5.35 2.19 8.89
CA ASP A 147 -4.57 1.03 8.45
C ASP A 147 -3.66 1.36 7.26
N ASN A 148 -4.08 2.28 6.40
CA ASN A 148 -3.41 2.69 5.16
C ASN A 148 -2.59 3.97 5.33
N VAL A 149 -2.36 4.40 6.55
CA VAL A 149 -1.42 5.47 6.93
C VAL A 149 -0.27 4.83 7.69
N LEU A 150 0.93 4.82 7.10
CA LEU A 150 2.12 4.25 7.71
C LEU A 150 3.01 5.35 8.29
N LEU A 151 3.78 5.01 9.32
CA LEU A 151 4.73 5.90 9.97
C LEU A 151 6.15 5.44 9.68
N ARG A 152 6.96 6.35 9.17
CA ARG A 152 8.41 6.18 9.08
C ARG A 152 9.06 6.26 10.46
N ASP A 153 10.33 5.87 10.54
CA ASP A 153 11.11 5.90 11.79
C ASP A 153 11.28 7.31 12.35
N ASP A 154 11.25 8.35 11.50
CA ASP A 154 11.27 9.77 11.90
C ASP A 154 9.89 10.28 12.39
N GLY A 155 8.87 9.44 12.32
CA GLY A 155 7.49 9.74 12.71
C GLY A 155 6.66 10.46 11.67
N SER A 156 7.18 10.72 10.46
CA SER A 156 6.38 11.26 9.35
C SER A 156 5.38 10.23 8.84
N ALA A 157 4.20 10.70 8.44
CA ALA A 157 3.14 9.84 7.93
C ALA A 157 3.13 9.80 6.40
N VAL A 158 2.85 8.60 5.86
CA VAL A 158 2.71 8.37 4.43
C VAL A 158 1.45 7.57 4.11
N LEU A 159 0.78 7.95 3.04
CA LEU A 159 -0.35 7.21 2.50
C LEU A 159 0.14 6.01 1.68
N CYS A 160 -0.51 4.87 1.88
CA CYS A 160 -0.25 3.64 1.12
C CYS A 160 -1.54 3.01 0.61
N ASP A 161 -1.43 2.02 -0.26
CA ASP A 161 -2.55 1.22 -0.78
C ASP A 161 -3.61 1.97 -1.62
N PHE A 162 -3.21 3.08 -2.26
CA PHE A 162 -4.03 3.86 -3.18
C PHE A 162 -3.87 3.37 -4.64
N GLY A 163 -4.81 3.76 -5.52
CA GLY A 163 -4.67 3.61 -6.97
C GLY A 163 -4.68 2.19 -7.56
N MET A 164 -4.72 1.13 -6.73
CA MET A 164 -4.76 -0.26 -7.20
C MET A 164 -6.16 -0.88 -7.13
N SER A 165 -7.20 -0.05 -7.24
CA SER A 165 -8.58 -0.49 -7.04
C SER A 165 -9.04 -1.54 -8.06
N GLU A 166 -8.62 -1.45 -9.32
CA GLU A 166 -9.00 -2.42 -10.35
C GLU A 166 -8.28 -3.76 -10.20
N ALA A 167 -6.98 -3.74 -9.86
CA ALA A 167 -6.24 -4.96 -9.55
C ALA A 167 -6.77 -5.62 -8.26
N LYS A 168 -7.13 -4.81 -7.27
CA LYS A 168 -7.74 -5.26 -6.00
C LYS A 168 -9.10 -5.95 -6.24
N ASN A 169 -9.99 -5.36 -7.05
CA ASN A 169 -11.31 -5.92 -7.33
C ASN A 169 -11.24 -7.28 -8.06
N ARG A 170 -10.24 -7.50 -8.90
CA ARG A 170 -10.08 -8.77 -9.63
C ARG A 170 -9.40 -9.86 -8.81
N SER A 171 -8.51 -9.52 -7.88
CA SER A 171 -7.97 -10.52 -6.95
C SER A 171 -9.07 -11.07 -6.05
N GLN A 172 -10.10 -10.26 -5.71
CA GLN A 172 -11.29 -10.73 -4.99
C GLN A 172 -12.21 -11.62 -5.81
N THR A 173 -12.26 -11.43 -7.14
CA THR A 173 -13.07 -12.30 -8.03
C THR A 173 -12.39 -13.63 -8.36
N MET A 174 -11.06 -13.69 -8.24
CA MET A 174 -10.32 -14.96 -8.39
C MET A 174 -10.30 -15.80 -7.11
N THR A 175 -10.34 -15.17 -5.94
CA THR A 175 -10.56 -15.82 -4.65
C THR A 175 -12.06 -15.91 -4.41
N ARG A 176 -12.64 -17.07 -4.70
CA ARG A 176 -14.03 -17.42 -4.40
C ARG A 176 -14.36 -17.15 -2.94
N ALA A 177 -15.49 -16.48 -2.74
CA ALA A 177 -16.10 -16.06 -1.50
C ALA A 177 -15.49 -14.77 -0.91
N VAL A 178 -16.18 -13.65 -1.15
CA VAL A 178 -16.21 -12.54 -0.20
C VAL A 178 -16.57 -13.17 1.14
N PRO A 179 -15.69 -13.19 2.14
CA PRO A 179 -16.11 -13.61 3.47
C PRO A 179 -17.23 -12.65 3.87
N GLU A 180 -18.36 -13.17 4.34
CA GLU A 180 -19.46 -12.39 4.91
C GLU A 180 -19.02 -11.47 6.07
N ASN A 181 -17.77 -11.58 6.47
CA ASN A 181 -17.06 -10.76 7.45
C ASN A 181 -16.08 -9.74 6.86
N THR A 182 -16.22 -9.30 5.63
CA THR A 182 -15.61 -8.03 5.25
C THR A 182 -16.32 -6.96 6.08
N LYS A 183 -15.80 -6.71 7.27
CA LYS A 183 -16.08 -5.49 8.02
C LYS A 183 -15.61 -4.35 7.11
N VAL A 184 -16.50 -3.96 6.20
CA VAL A 184 -16.41 -2.66 5.55
C VAL A 184 -16.21 -1.71 6.71
N THR A 185 -15.13 -0.99 6.69
CA THR A 185 -14.79 -0.06 7.77
C THR A 185 -15.73 1.13 7.59
N MET A 186 -16.99 0.91 8.04
CA MET A 186 -18.13 1.83 7.83
C MET A 186 -17.81 3.25 8.26
N GLN A 187 -16.91 3.41 9.22
CA GLN A 187 -16.52 4.68 9.80
C GLN A 187 -15.88 5.67 8.79
N TRP A 188 -15.23 5.18 7.75
CA TRP A 188 -14.57 6.00 6.71
C TRP A 188 -15.29 5.94 5.37
N THR A 189 -16.44 5.25 5.29
CA THR A 189 -17.15 5.07 4.03
C THR A 189 -18.15 6.19 3.84
N ALA A 190 -17.97 6.99 2.81
CA ALA A 190 -18.88 8.07 2.45
C ALA A 190 -20.29 7.52 2.13
N PRO A 191 -21.37 8.24 2.50
CA PRO A 191 -22.75 7.75 2.39
C PRO A 191 -23.15 7.36 0.95
N GLU A 192 -22.65 8.06 -0.05
CA GLU A 192 -22.90 7.76 -1.46
C GLU A 192 -22.37 6.39 -1.89
N LEU A 193 -21.31 5.91 -1.24
CA LEU A 193 -20.72 4.60 -1.55
C LEU A 193 -21.60 3.42 -1.09
N PHE A 194 -22.44 3.63 -0.05
CA PHE A 194 -23.45 2.65 0.34
C PHE A 194 -24.59 2.54 -0.69
N GLN A 195 -24.75 3.55 -1.53
CA GLN A 195 -25.73 3.58 -2.64
C GLN A 195 -25.15 2.99 -3.93
N GLY A 196 -23.94 2.42 -3.87
CA GLY A 196 -23.27 1.83 -5.03
C GLY A 196 -22.64 2.84 -6.00
N GLN A 197 -22.51 4.12 -5.58
CA GLN A 197 -21.82 5.12 -6.40
C GLN A 197 -20.31 4.87 -6.44
N GLN A 198 -19.66 5.42 -7.46
CA GLN A 198 -18.23 5.30 -7.63
C GLN A 198 -17.47 6.17 -6.61
N LYS A 199 -16.25 5.74 -6.28
CA LYS A 199 -15.33 6.53 -5.44
C LYS A 199 -14.93 7.81 -6.16
N THR A 200 -14.89 8.90 -5.41
CA THR A 200 -14.60 10.26 -5.91
C THR A 200 -13.61 10.97 -4.97
N VAL A 201 -13.12 12.12 -5.40
CA VAL A 201 -12.39 13.06 -4.52
C VAL A 201 -13.18 13.36 -3.25
N SER A 202 -14.51 13.59 -3.37
CA SER A 202 -15.38 13.87 -2.23
C SER A 202 -15.45 12.71 -1.24
N SER A 203 -15.45 11.46 -1.72
CA SER A 203 -15.45 10.30 -0.84
C SER A 203 -14.13 10.12 -0.09
N ASP A 204 -12.99 10.54 -0.65
CA ASP A 204 -11.71 10.60 0.06
C ASP A 204 -11.72 11.72 1.13
N ILE A 205 -12.28 12.88 0.81
CA ILE A 205 -12.41 13.99 1.77
C ILE A 205 -13.32 13.60 2.93
N TYR A 206 -14.42 12.89 2.67
CA TYR A 206 -15.27 12.35 3.74
C TYR A 206 -14.49 11.41 4.67
N ALA A 207 -13.67 10.54 4.11
CA ALA A 207 -12.88 9.59 4.88
C ALA A 207 -11.74 10.26 5.70
N LEU A 208 -11.35 11.48 5.33
CA LEU A 208 -10.34 12.29 6.03
C LEU A 208 -10.93 12.99 7.28
N GLY A 209 -12.19 13.40 7.24
CA GLY A 209 -12.88 14.15 8.33
C GLY A 209 -13.72 13.28 9.22
#